data_06beed0eacec5543c5421068b8472240
#
_entry.id   06beed0eacec5543c5421068b8472240
#
_cell.length_a   1.000
_cell.length_b   1.000
_cell.length_c   1.000
_cell.angle_alpha   90.00
_cell.angle_beta   90.00
_cell.angle_gamma   90.00
#
_symmetry.space_group_name_H-M   'P 1'
#
loop_
_entity.id
_entity.type
_entity.pdbx_description
1 polymer ?
#
loop_
_entity_poly.entity_id
_entity_poly.type
_entity_poly.pdbx_seq_one_letter_code
_entity_poly.pdbx_strand_id
1 'polypeptide(L)'
;MAVKGTIVKVSGPLIVASGMADVNMYDVVRVSEKHLIGEVIELRGDKASIQVYEETGGIGPGEPVESTGAPLSVELAPGLIESIYDGIQRPLNKIQELAGDRITRGIRVDSIDHERLWDFQPAAQIGDILKPGDILGTVQETEAVLHKIMVPPNVEGQLTWIHSGEANVVQTIAKLVTSKGETVELPMLQKWPVRIGRPYARKMAPTEPMITGQRVIDTLFPVAKGGVAAVPVPFGSGKTVVQHQLAKWADADIIVYVGCGERGNEMTDVLMEFPELKDPRTGLSLMKRTVLIANTSDMPVAAREASIYTGITIAEYFRDMGYKVAIMADSTSRWAEALREMSGRLEEMPGEEGYPAYLSSRLAEFYERAGSVVTLGTEGRTGAVTAIGAVSPPGGDISEPVSQATLRTVKVFWGLSAKLAYARHFPAIDWLTSYSLYLDRLEPWFNKEVDPDWTAMVQKVMNMLQEESELEEIVRLVGIDALSYKDRLTLEATRSIREDYLHQNAFHEVDTYTSPAKQAMLLRLIIGYYEKSLDALSKDASFNKLAALPVREDIGRFKYTEEDKCAERYEEITAKLNAEIRELTEGGEA
;
A
#
# COMPACT_ATOMS: atom_id res chain seq x y z
N MET A 1 27.58 24.13 16.65
CA MET A 1 26.76 24.96 17.58
C MET A 1 25.39 25.08 16.97
N ALA A 2 24.33 25.04 17.78
CA ALA A 2 22.98 25.25 17.25
C ALA A 2 22.87 26.67 16.68
N VAL A 3 22.43 26.80 15.43
CA VAL A 3 22.18 28.09 14.80
C VAL A 3 20.94 28.71 15.44
N LYS A 4 21.05 29.98 15.86
CA LYS A 4 19.94 30.70 16.50
C LYS A 4 19.54 31.87 15.62
N GLY A 5 18.27 31.96 15.33
CA GLY A 5 17.67 33.03 14.55
C GLY A 5 16.51 33.69 15.29
N THR A 6 15.88 34.64 14.62
CA THR A 6 14.75 35.41 15.15
C THR A 6 13.65 35.50 14.12
N ILE A 7 12.41 35.29 14.53
CA ILE A 7 11.22 35.39 13.66
C ILE A 7 11.07 36.83 13.17
N VAL A 8 10.93 37.01 11.87
CA VAL A 8 10.67 38.31 11.22
C VAL A 8 9.29 38.40 10.57
N LYS A 9 8.70 37.26 10.20
CA LYS A 9 7.34 37.19 9.59
C LYS A 9 6.66 35.89 9.99
N VAL A 10 5.36 35.95 10.26
CA VAL A 10 4.48 34.79 10.46
C VAL A 10 3.33 34.86 9.47
N SER A 11 3.09 33.79 8.73
CA SER A 11 2.01 33.68 7.75
C SER A 11 1.39 32.28 7.83
N GLY A 12 0.49 32.08 8.79
CA GLY A 12 -0.04 30.76 9.11
C GLY A 12 1.10 29.80 9.52
N PRO A 13 1.18 28.58 8.99
CA PRO A 13 2.24 27.63 9.34
C PRO A 13 3.62 28.00 8.75
N LEU A 14 3.70 29.03 7.90
CA LEU A 14 4.96 29.53 7.34
C LEU A 14 5.52 30.65 8.22
N ILE A 15 6.75 30.49 8.67
CA ILE A 15 7.52 31.46 9.44
C ILE A 15 8.78 31.81 8.67
N VAL A 16 9.16 33.09 8.65
CA VAL A 16 10.44 33.54 8.15
C VAL A 16 11.28 34.00 9.34
N ALA A 17 12.48 33.44 9.47
CA ALA A 17 13.45 33.81 10.49
C ALA A 17 14.73 34.36 9.85
N SER A 18 15.33 35.37 10.47
CA SER A 18 16.65 35.93 10.13
C SER A 18 17.75 35.37 11.03
N GLY A 19 19.01 35.52 10.64
CA GLY A 19 20.14 34.98 11.38
C GLY A 19 20.37 33.48 11.15
N MET A 20 19.83 32.94 10.05
CA MET A 20 19.81 31.52 9.73
C MET A 20 20.77 31.13 8.59
N ALA A 21 21.84 31.91 8.36
CA ALA A 21 22.76 31.71 7.22
C ALA A 21 23.47 30.33 7.21
N ASP A 22 23.72 29.78 8.40
CA ASP A 22 24.46 28.52 8.57
C ASP A 22 23.55 27.29 8.77
N VAL A 23 22.26 27.42 8.50
CA VAL A 23 21.33 26.29 8.57
C VAL A 23 21.25 25.58 7.23
N ASN A 24 20.99 24.27 7.24
CA ASN A 24 20.79 23.51 6.01
C ASN A 24 19.31 23.43 5.62
N MET A 25 19.07 23.21 4.32
CA MET A 25 17.75 22.85 3.83
C MET A 25 17.25 21.57 4.52
N TYR A 26 16.00 21.60 4.90
CA TYR A 26 15.31 20.52 5.61
C TYR A 26 15.78 20.27 7.06
N ASP A 27 16.65 21.11 7.62
CA ASP A 27 16.94 21.04 9.04
C ASP A 27 15.68 21.29 9.88
N VAL A 28 15.48 20.48 10.90
CA VAL A 28 14.45 20.69 11.90
C VAL A 28 14.86 21.83 12.81
N VAL A 29 13.93 22.74 13.07
CA VAL A 29 14.11 23.88 13.95
C VAL A 29 13.06 23.87 15.07
N ARG A 30 13.40 24.49 16.20
CA ARG A 30 12.51 24.78 17.30
C ARG A 30 12.09 26.24 17.24
N VAL A 31 10.81 26.47 17.08
CA VAL A 31 10.23 27.79 16.82
C VAL A 31 9.55 28.32 18.07
N SER A 32 9.87 29.54 18.44
CA SER A 32 9.37 30.30 19.60
C SER A 32 9.79 29.70 20.96
N GLU A 33 9.46 30.41 22.04
CA GLU A 33 9.57 29.90 23.41
C GLU A 33 8.76 28.60 23.65
N LYS A 34 7.80 28.33 22.78
CA LYS A 34 6.99 27.11 22.84
C LYS A 34 7.69 25.88 22.22
N HIS A 35 8.85 26.11 21.60
CA HIS A 35 9.64 25.06 20.93
C HIS A 35 8.86 24.21 19.90
N LEU A 36 7.99 24.85 19.10
CA LEU A 36 7.23 24.16 18.06
C LEU A 36 8.19 23.56 17.02
N ILE A 37 7.83 22.40 16.51
CA ILE A 37 8.63 21.72 15.50
C ILE A 37 8.38 22.35 14.13
N GLY A 38 9.46 22.76 13.46
CA GLY A 38 9.43 23.27 12.09
C GLY A 38 10.57 22.70 11.27
N GLU A 39 10.49 22.87 9.95
CA GLU A 39 11.48 22.43 8.99
C GLU A 39 11.82 23.60 8.06
N VAL A 40 13.10 23.76 7.76
CA VAL A 40 13.59 24.76 6.80
C VAL A 40 13.25 24.29 5.39
N ILE A 41 12.43 25.06 4.67
CA ILE A 41 11.98 24.71 3.32
C ILE A 41 12.51 25.65 2.23
N GLU A 42 13.12 26.78 2.61
CA GLU A 42 13.74 27.71 1.68
C GLU A 42 14.80 28.52 2.40
N LEU A 43 15.89 28.86 1.71
CA LEU A 43 16.95 29.72 2.19
C LEU A 43 17.17 30.88 1.21
N ARG A 44 17.14 32.13 1.73
CA ARG A 44 17.43 33.36 0.98
C ARG A 44 18.38 34.26 1.77
N GLY A 45 19.68 34.13 1.51
CA GLY A 45 20.70 34.87 2.27
C GLY A 45 20.74 34.42 3.73
N ASP A 46 20.51 35.34 4.67
CA ASP A 46 20.45 35.05 6.11
C ASP A 46 19.06 34.65 6.60
N LYS A 47 18.05 34.60 5.70
CA LYS A 47 16.68 34.28 6.03
C LYS A 47 16.34 32.85 5.63
N ALA A 48 15.66 32.16 6.54
CA ALA A 48 15.06 30.86 6.31
C ALA A 48 13.54 30.97 6.33
N SER A 49 12.88 30.39 5.34
CA SER A 49 11.44 30.09 5.37
C SER A 49 11.27 28.73 6.02
N ILE A 50 10.48 28.71 7.08
CA ILE A 50 10.29 27.56 7.98
C ILE A 50 8.81 27.17 7.95
N GLN A 51 8.56 25.92 7.68
CA GLN A 51 7.25 25.32 7.77
C GLN A 51 7.08 24.68 9.15
N VAL A 52 6.08 25.12 9.90
CA VAL A 52 5.83 24.59 11.24
C VAL A 52 4.79 23.47 11.18
N TYR A 53 5.08 22.37 11.86
CA TYR A 53 4.23 21.16 11.91
C TYR A 53 3.09 21.26 12.94
N GLU A 54 2.99 22.39 13.63
CA GLU A 54 2.01 22.64 14.67
C GLU A 54 1.32 23.99 14.43
N GLU A 55 0.24 24.27 15.15
CA GLU A 55 -0.44 25.55 15.06
C GLU A 55 0.44 26.71 15.55
N THR A 56 0.53 27.76 14.74
CA THR A 56 1.36 28.95 15.00
C THR A 56 0.62 30.10 15.67
N GLY A 57 -0.64 29.91 16.05
CA GLY A 57 -1.43 30.95 16.67
C GLY A 57 -0.77 31.55 17.92
N GLY A 58 -0.66 32.89 17.98
CA GLY A 58 -0.04 33.62 19.09
C GLY A 58 1.49 33.63 19.09
N ILE A 59 2.14 33.23 17.97
CA ILE A 59 3.56 33.44 17.75
C ILE A 59 3.75 34.72 16.94
N GLY A 60 4.80 35.47 17.22
CA GLY A 60 5.06 36.75 16.57
C GLY A 60 6.51 37.03 16.26
N PRO A 61 6.77 38.09 15.48
CA PRO A 61 8.12 38.56 15.23
C PRO A 61 8.88 38.87 16.54
N GLY A 62 10.18 38.58 16.55
CA GLY A 62 11.06 38.76 17.70
C GLY A 62 11.26 37.52 18.56
N GLU A 63 10.45 36.48 18.37
CA GLU A 63 10.64 35.20 19.06
C GLU A 63 11.79 34.38 18.50
N PRO A 64 12.44 33.50 19.31
CA PRO A 64 13.61 32.77 18.91
C PRO A 64 13.29 31.61 17.97
N VAL A 65 14.28 31.24 17.11
CA VAL A 65 14.30 30.01 16.34
C VAL A 65 15.65 29.33 16.53
N GLU A 66 15.64 28.05 16.87
CA GLU A 66 16.87 27.28 17.09
C GLU A 66 16.92 26.08 16.16
N SER A 67 17.99 25.94 15.37
CA SER A 67 18.21 24.75 14.55
C SER A 67 18.67 23.57 15.40
N THR A 68 18.17 22.37 15.09
CA THR A 68 18.67 21.12 15.68
C THR A 68 19.93 20.61 14.96
N GLY A 69 20.25 21.16 13.78
CA GLY A 69 21.37 20.71 12.93
C GLY A 69 21.14 19.33 12.28
N ALA A 70 19.91 18.85 12.26
CA ALA A 70 19.55 17.56 11.66
C ALA A 70 18.20 17.66 10.94
N PRO A 71 18.02 16.93 9.82
CA PRO A 71 16.75 16.89 9.11
C PRO A 71 15.69 16.10 9.86
N LEU A 72 14.42 16.26 9.44
CA LEU A 72 13.32 15.46 9.96
C LEU A 72 13.62 13.97 9.76
N SER A 73 13.71 13.26 10.87
CA SER A 73 14.11 11.85 10.90
C SER A 73 13.11 11.04 11.71
N VAL A 74 12.93 9.79 11.32
CA VAL A 74 12.15 8.81 12.09
C VAL A 74 13.08 7.96 12.96
N GLU A 75 12.55 7.52 14.08
CA GLU A 75 13.16 6.51 14.95
C GLU A 75 12.75 5.12 14.46
N LEU A 76 13.72 4.26 14.27
CA LEU A 76 13.56 2.91 13.72
C LEU A 76 14.14 1.89 14.71
N ALA A 77 13.26 1.16 15.39
CA ALA A 77 13.61 0.19 16.42
C ALA A 77 12.40 -0.70 16.75
N PRO A 78 12.53 -1.74 17.58
CA PRO A 78 11.38 -2.45 18.15
C PRO A 78 10.43 -1.49 18.86
N GLY A 79 9.13 -1.69 18.65
CA GLY A 79 8.06 -0.80 19.14
C GLY A 79 7.34 -0.02 18.05
N LEU A 80 7.72 -0.20 16.78
CA LEU A 80 7.02 0.37 15.62
C LEU A 80 5.69 -0.33 15.32
N ILE A 81 5.68 -1.65 15.38
CA ILE A 81 4.46 -2.44 15.13
C ILE A 81 3.43 -2.19 16.24
N GLU A 82 2.16 -2.21 15.88
CA GLU A 82 1.00 -1.86 16.71
C GLU A 82 0.93 -0.37 17.08
N SER A 83 1.85 0.45 16.61
CA SER A 83 1.86 1.88 16.91
C SER A 83 0.96 2.67 15.97
N ILE A 84 0.40 3.75 16.53
CA ILE A 84 -0.41 4.73 15.82
C ILE A 84 0.29 6.08 15.96
N TYR A 85 0.82 6.58 14.85
CA TYR A 85 1.59 7.81 14.79
C TYR A 85 0.82 8.94 14.10
N ASP A 86 1.21 10.17 14.39
CA ASP A 86 0.89 11.31 13.51
C ASP A 86 1.89 11.43 12.35
N GLY A 87 1.76 12.47 11.52
CA GLY A 87 2.58 12.64 10.31
C GLY A 87 4.08 12.79 10.55
N ILE A 88 4.52 13.14 11.76
CA ILE A 88 5.93 13.29 12.16
C ILE A 88 6.39 12.26 13.19
N GLN A 89 5.72 11.14 13.23
CA GLN A 89 6.00 9.99 14.11
C GLN A 89 5.82 10.29 15.62
N ARG A 90 4.89 11.13 16.01
CA ARG A 90 4.51 11.23 17.43
C ARG A 90 3.44 10.17 17.73
N PRO A 91 3.59 9.33 18.76
CA PRO A 91 2.61 8.31 19.10
C PRO A 91 1.34 8.95 19.69
N LEU A 92 0.20 8.76 18.98
CA LEU A 92 -1.06 9.43 19.32
C LEU A 92 -1.65 8.98 20.66
N ASN A 93 -1.48 7.73 21.05
CA ASN A 93 -1.88 7.21 22.35
C ASN A 93 -1.15 7.91 23.52
N LYS A 94 0.16 8.11 23.39
CA LYS A 94 0.94 8.85 24.41
C LYS A 94 0.59 10.33 24.46
N ILE A 95 0.29 10.93 23.32
CA ILE A 95 -0.20 12.31 23.28
C ILE A 95 -1.55 12.41 24.02
N GLN A 96 -2.45 11.46 23.81
CA GLN A 96 -3.75 11.41 24.48
C GLN A 96 -3.60 11.24 26.00
N GLU A 97 -2.70 10.39 26.46
CA GLU A 97 -2.40 10.22 27.90
C GLU A 97 -1.91 11.52 28.56
N LEU A 98 -1.10 12.32 27.84
CA LEU A 98 -0.49 13.55 28.37
C LEU A 98 -1.38 14.78 28.24
N ALA A 99 -2.16 14.89 27.17
CA ALA A 99 -2.87 16.10 26.77
C ALA A 99 -4.40 15.93 26.75
N GLY A 100 -4.91 14.70 26.95
CA GLY A 100 -6.33 14.39 26.79
C GLY A 100 -6.74 14.35 25.31
N ASP A 101 -7.98 14.71 25.02
CA ASP A 101 -8.58 14.59 23.68
C ASP A 101 -8.11 15.63 22.65
N ARG A 102 -7.15 16.47 23.00
CA ARG A 102 -6.62 17.52 22.12
C ARG A 102 -5.10 17.46 22.05
N ILE A 103 -4.55 17.52 20.83
CA ILE A 103 -3.12 17.69 20.63
C ILE A 103 -2.73 19.11 21.03
N THR A 104 -2.06 19.25 22.18
CA THR A 104 -1.53 20.53 22.63
C THR A 104 -0.17 20.80 21.98
N ARG A 105 0.09 22.09 21.73
CA ARG A 105 1.32 22.54 21.07
C ARG A 105 2.54 22.34 21.95
N GLY A 106 3.67 21.99 21.31
CA GLY A 106 4.96 21.84 21.99
C GLY A 106 5.10 20.56 22.83
N ILE A 107 4.16 19.62 22.72
CA ILE A 107 4.29 18.30 23.39
C ILE A 107 5.51 17.57 22.84
N ARG A 108 6.36 17.13 23.76
CA ARG A 108 7.50 16.26 23.48
C ARG A 108 7.18 14.86 23.94
N VAL A 109 7.18 13.95 23.00
CA VAL A 109 7.08 12.50 23.23
C VAL A 109 8.11 11.80 22.38
N ASP A 110 8.74 10.78 22.92
CA ASP A 110 9.62 9.92 22.13
C ASP A 110 8.77 9.14 21.14
N SER A 111 9.26 9.03 19.91
CA SER A 111 8.56 8.33 18.83
C SER A 111 8.40 6.84 19.11
N ILE A 112 9.39 6.26 19.79
CA ILE A 112 9.38 4.88 20.29
C ILE A 112 9.57 4.94 21.80
N ASP A 113 9.03 3.98 22.53
CA ASP A 113 9.21 3.88 23.96
C ASP A 113 10.66 3.54 24.31
N HIS A 114 11.41 4.51 24.85
CA HIS A 114 12.82 4.36 25.19
C HIS A 114 13.05 3.59 26.51
N GLU A 115 12.02 3.38 27.32
CA GLU A 115 12.13 2.71 28.62
C GLU A 115 11.75 1.23 28.54
N ARG A 116 10.95 0.84 27.53
CA ARG A 116 10.51 -0.54 27.34
C ARG A 116 11.70 -1.47 27.14
N LEU A 117 11.73 -2.56 27.90
CA LEU A 117 12.74 -3.60 27.79
C LEU A 117 12.32 -4.65 26.75
N TRP A 118 13.29 -5.04 25.93
CA TRP A 118 13.16 -6.06 24.90
C TRP A 118 14.21 -7.14 25.13
N ASP A 119 13.86 -8.40 24.92
CA ASP A 119 14.80 -9.52 24.98
C ASP A 119 15.61 -9.59 23.68
N PHE A 120 16.83 -9.03 23.72
CA PHE A 120 17.73 -9.02 22.57
C PHE A 120 18.52 -10.32 22.49
N GLN A 121 18.35 -11.05 21.39
CA GLN A 121 19.06 -12.28 21.10
C GLN A 121 20.16 -12.02 20.07
N PRO A 122 21.45 -12.09 20.44
CA PRO A 122 22.56 -11.85 19.52
C PRO A 122 22.63 -12.93 18.44
N ALA A 123 22.85 -12.53 17.19
CA ALA A 123 23.09 -13.41 16.05
C ALA A 123 24.54 -13.35 15.58
N ALA A 124 25.19 -12.18 15.68
CA ALA A 124 26.60 -12.00 15.35
C ALA A 124 27.52 -12.45 16.50
N GLN A 125 28.75 -12.84 16.16
CA GLN A 125 29.77 -13.30 17.11
C GLN A 125 30.91 -12.28 17.26
N ILE A 126 31.48 -12.19 18.44
CA ILE A 126 32.65 -11.35 18.68
C ILE A 126 33.79 -11.80 17.75
N GLY A 127 34.38 -10.84 17.05
CA GLY A 127 35.41 -11.06 16.05
C GLY A 127 34.91 -10.97 14.60
N ASP A 128 33.59 -11.05 14.38
CA ASP A 128 32.98 -10.89 13.03
C ASP A 128 33.27 -9.51 12.47
N ILE A 129 33.57 -9.45 11.17
CA ILE A 129 33.65 -8.20 10.40
C ILE A 129 32.27 -7.93 9.83
N LEU A 130 31.59 -6.95 10.41
CA LEU A 130 30.21 -6.61 10.03
C LEU A 130 30.18 -5.43 9.05
N LYS A 131 29.33 -5.56 8.05
CA LYS A 131 29.07 -4.53 7.02
C LYS A 131 27.71 -3.88 7.27
N PRO A 132 27.44 -2.71 6.65
CA PRO A 132 26.13 -2.09 6.69
C PRO A 132 25.02 -3.09 6.30
N GLY A 133 23.98 -3.17 7.11
CA GLY A 133 22.85 -4.08 6.90
C GLY A 133 23.02 -5.51 7.44
N ASP A 134 24.18 -5.91 7.91
CA ASP A 134 24.37 -7.21 8.59
C ASP A 134 23.55 -7.26 9.90
N ILE A 135 23.05 -8.43 10.25
CA ILE A 135 22.20 -8.60 11.42
C ILE A 135 23.08 -8.76 12.68
N LEU A 136 22.86 -7.87 13.65
CA LEU A 136 23.45 -7.95 14.98
C LEU A 136 22.76 -8.99 15.85
N GLY A 137 21.44 -9.02 15.80
CA GLY A 137 20.60 -9.88 16.60
C GLY A 137 19.13 -9.66 16.29
N THR A 138 18.26 -10.27 17.09
CA THR A 138 16.82 -10.24 16.89
C THR A 138 16.07 -9.93 18.17
N VAL A 139 14.86 -9.38 18.01
CA VAL A 139 13.89 -9.15 19.08
C VAL A 139 12.52 -9.62 18.61
N GLN A 140 11.83 -10.43 19.40
CA GLN A 140 10.44 -10.76 19.10
C GLN A 140 9.55 -9.57 19.45
N GLU A 141 9.19 -8.76 18.45
CA GLU A 141 8.43 -7.53 18.65
C GLU A 141 6.95 -7.83 18.91
N THR A 142 6.36 -8.67 18.06
CA THR A 142 5.01 -9.22 18.23
C THR A 142 5.04 -10.70 17.91
N GLU A 143 3.93 -11.40 18.14
CA GLU A 143 3.82 -12.82 17.79
C GLU A 143 3.99 -13.06 16.27
N ALA A 144 3.72 -12.04 15.45
CA ALA A 144 3.81 -12.11 14.00
C ALA A 144 5.15 -11.59 13.44
N VAL A 145 5.89 -10.77 14.18
CA VAL A 145 7.05 -10.02 13.65
C VAL A 145 8.30 -10.25 14.49
N LEU A 146 9.28 -10.88 13.90
CA LEU A 146 10.65 -10.97 14.43
C LEU A 146 11.46 -9.77 13.93
N HIS A 147 11.73 -8.82 14.82
CA HIS A 147 12.49 -7.62 14.50
C HIS A 147 13.99 -7.94 14.41
N LYS A 148 14.58 -7.67 13.25
CA LYS A 148 16.02 -7.90 13.02
C LYS A 148 16.76 -6.58 13.24
N ILE A 149 17.67 -6.58 14.21
CA ILE A 149 18.51 -5.41 14.49
C ILE A 149 19.72 -5.45 13.56
N MET A 150 19.84 -4.43 12.71
CA MET A 150 20.84 -4.36 11.65
C MET A 150 21.91 -3.33 11.96
N VAL A 151 23.12 -3.55 11.44
CA VAL A 151 24.16 -2.53 11.42
C VAL A 151 23.68 -1.35 10.58
N PRO A 152 23.76 -0.10 11.09
CA PRO A 152 23.33 1.08 10.33
C PRO A 152 24.05 1.20 8.97
N PRO A 153 23.40 1.82 7.96
CA PRO A 153 23.93 1.91 6.59
C PRO A 153 25.31 2.52 6.45
N ASN A 154 25.75 3.36 7.40
CA ASN A 154 27.01 4.08 7.34
C ASN A 154 28.07 3.53 8.29
N VAL A 155 27.88 2.35 8.86
CA VAL A 155 28.76 1.76 9.89
C VAL A 155 29.27 0.43 9.39
N GLU A 156 30.60 0.21 9.52
CA GLU A 156 31.24 -1.07 9.32
C GLU A 156 32.41 -1.23 10.29
N GLY A 157 32.71 -2.46 10.70
CA GLY A 157 33.83 -2.73 11.57
C GLY A 157 33.82 -4.12 12.16
N GLN A 158 34.81 -4.41 13.00
CA GLN A 158 34.92 -5.67 13.72
C GLN A 158 34.13 -5.61 15.02
N LEU A 159 33.28 -6.59 15.26
CA LEU A 159 32.49 -6.71 16.48
C LEU A 159 33.41 -7.10 17.67
N THR A 160 33.48 -6.22 18.65
CA THR A 160 34.31 -6.43 19.85
C THR A 160 33.51 -6.78 21.09
N TRP A 161 32.22 -6.37 21.11
CA TRP A 161 31.31 -6.67 22.21
C TRP A 161 29.87 -6.67 21.73
N ILE A 162 29.06 -7.58 22.27
CA ILE A 162 27.63 -7.68 22.00
C ILE A 162 26.87 -8.06 23.28
N HIS A 163 25.72 -7.40 23.47
CA HIS A 163 24.81 -7.66 24.58
C HIS A 163 23.99 -8.94 24.33
N SER A 164 23.48 -9.53 25.41
CA SER A 164 22.50 -10.62 25.36
C SER A 164 21.50 -10.45 26.48
N GLY A 165 20.22 -10.58 26.21
CA GLY A 165 19.15 -10.45 27.17
C GLY A 165 18.42 -9.10 27.12
N GLU A 166 17.80 -8.70 28.22
CA GLU A 166 16.97 -7.50 28.28
C GLU A 166 17.76 -6.22 28.05
N ALA A 167 17.31 -5.38 27.15
CA ALA A 167 17.81 -4.04 26.88
C ALA A 167 16.70 -3.14 26.34
N ASN A 168 16.77 -1.84 26.59
CA ASN A 168 15.93 -0.88 25.92
C ASN A 168 16.54 -0.45 24.57
N VAL A 169 15.77 0.29 23.76
CA VAL A 169 16.16 0.62 22.39
C VAL A 169 17.32 1.62 22.28
N VAL A 170 17.60 2.40 23.33
CA VAL A 170 18.68 3.40 23.35
C VAL A 170 19.95 2.91 24.02
N GLN A 171 19.88 1.80 24.74
CA GLN A 171 21.04 1.18 25.37
C GLN A 171 21.98 0.59 24.31
N THR A 172 23.29 0.75 24.52
CA THR A 172 24.31 0.13 23.65
C THR A 172 24.17 -1.40 23.70
N ILE A 173 23.99 -2.01 22.53
CA ILE A 173 23.87 -3.47 22.38
C ILE A 173 25.07 -4.09 21.67
N ALA A 174 25.84 -3.31 20.95
CA ALA A 174 27.05 -3.78 20.25
C ALA A 174 28.11 -2.68 20.18
N LYS A 175 29.39 -3.09 20.12
CA LYS A 175 30.52 -2.20 19.88
C LYS A 175 31.35 -2.73 18.72
N LEU A 176 31.55 -1.86 17.70
CA LEU A 176 32.36 -2.15 16.53
C LEU A 176 33.63 -1.30 16.55
N VAL A 177 34.72 -1.87 16.12
CA VAL A 177 35.97 -1.11 15.84
C VAL A 177 36.10 -0.97 14.34
N THR A 178 36.10 0.28 13.86
CA THR A 178 36.23 0.60 12.44
C THR A 178 37.65 0.36 11.93
N SER A 179 37.84 0.37 10.63
CA SER A 179 39.17 0.29 10.00
C SER A 179 40.14 1.41 10.41
N LYS A 180 39.59 2.52 10.95
CA LYS A 180 40.39 3.64 11.50
C LYS A 180 40.75 3.48 12.97
N GLY A 181 40.31 2.39 13.62
CA GLY A 181 40.52 2.13 15.03
C GLY A 181 39.55 2.87 15.98
N GLU A 182 38.51 3.47 15.44
CA GLU A 182 37.48 4.16 16.22
C GLU A 182 36.44 3.14 16.71
N THR A 183 36.06 3.25 17.99
CA THR A 183 34.97 2.42 18.55
C THR A 183 33.64 3.10 18.31
N VAL A 184 32.72 2.41 17.66
CA VAL A 184 31.35 2.83 17.45
C VAL A 184 30.42 2.00 18.34
N GLU A 185 29.64 2.67 19.16
CA GLU A 185 28.61 2.05 20.01
C GLU A 185 27.26 2.07 19.28
N LEU A 186 26.63 0.91 19.20
CA LEU A 186 25.37 0.75 18.48
C LEU A 186 24.24 0.38 19.45
N PRO A 187 23.18 1.22 19.52
CA PRO A 187 21.90 0.83 20.14
C PRO A 187 21.03 0.06 19.13
N MET A 188 19.88 -0.43 19.59
CA MET A 188 18.87 -0.98 18.68
C MET A 188 18.23 0.11 17.81
N LEU A 189 18.11 1.31 18.33
CA LEU A 189 17.46 2.45 17.67
C LEU A 189 18.38 3.07 16.62
N GLN A 190 17.81 3.25 15.41
CA GLN A 190 18.40 4.04 14.32
C GLN A 190 17.55 5.26 14.05
N LYS A 191 18.17 6.38 13.63
CA LYS A 191 17.48 7.55 13.09
C LYS A 191 17.76 7.65 11.59
N TRP A 192 16.71 7.89 10.81
CA TRP A 192 16.85 8.03 9.37
C TRP A 192 16.05 9.22 8.84
N PRO A 193 16.66 10.09 8.00
CA PRO A 193 15.98 11.22 7.39
C PRO A 193 14.84 10.75 6.48
N VAL A 194 13.63 11.26 6.69
CA VAL A 194 12.43 10.78 5.98
C VAL A 194 12.45 11.07 4.48
N ARG A 195 13.11 12.15 4.06
CA ARG A 195 13.18 12.56 2.64
C ARG A 195 14.23 11.80 1.83
N ILE A 196 15.05 11.01 2.48
CA ILE A 196 16.11 10.22 1.83
C ILE A 196 15.71 8.75 1.85
N GLY A 197 15.63 8.13 0.67
CA GLY A 197 15.38 6.69 0.56
C GLY A 197 16.47 5.88 1.26
N ARG A 198 16.09 4.78 1.92
CA ARG A 198 17.07 3.89 2.55
C ARG A 198 17.83 3.11 1.49
N PRO A 199 19.17 3.00 1.62
CA PRO A 199 20.00 2.36 0.62
C PRO A 199 19.76 0.84 0.56
N TYR A 200 20.03 0.28 -0.60
CA TYR A 200 19.99 -1.15 -0.89
C TYR A 200 21.17 -1.52 -1.79
N ALA A 201 21.50 -2.81 -1.87
CA ALA A 201 22.60 -3.27 -2.70
C ALA A 201 22.22 -3.24 -4.19
N ARG A 202 21.01 -3.72 -4.54
CA ARG A 202 20.54 -3.81 -5.92
C ARG A 202 19.01 -3.83 -5.98
N LYS A 203 18.44 -3.10 -6.92
CA LYS A 203 17.01 -3.20 -7.25
C LYS A 203 16.78 -4.38 -8.20
N MET A 204 15.71 -5.12 -7.99
CA MET A 204 15.34 -6.28 -8.80
C MET A 204 14.07 -6.01 -9.58
N ALA A 205 13.91 -6.68 -10.71
CA ALA A 205 12.63 -6.69 -11.40
C ALA A 205 11.62 -7.50 -10.57
N PRO A 206 10.40 -7.00 -10.37
CA PRO A 206 9.36 -7.74 -9.67
C PRO A 206 8.86 -8.88 -10.57
N THR A 207 8.88 -10.12 -10.04
CA THR A 207 8.51 -11.35 -10.77
C THR A 207 7.48 -12.20 -10.04
N GLU A 208 7.12 -11.82 -8.82
CA GLU A 208 6.11 -12.51 -8.02
C GLU A 208 4.90 -11.60 -7.82
N PRO A 209 3.66 -12.09 -7.98
CA PRO A 209 2.48 -11.32 -7.67
C PRO A 209 2.32 -11.16 -6.15
N MET A 210 1.78 -10.05 -5.73
CA MET A 210 1.20 -9.90 -4.42
C MET A 210 -0.25 -10.42 -4.49
N ILE A 211 -0.47 -11.63 -4.05
CA ILE A 211 -1.79 -12.25 -4.06
C ILE A 211 -2.68 -11.54 -3.03
N THR A 212 -3.84 -11.12 -3.47
CA THR A 212 -4.81 -10.38 -2.65
C THR A 212 -6.04 -11.21 -2.27
N GLY A 213 -6.24 -12.36 -2.92
CA GLY A 213 -7.44 -13.16 -2.79
C GLY A 213 -8.70 -12.51 -3.39
N GLN A 214 -8.52 -11.34 -4.02
CA GLN A 214 -9.59 -10.65 -4.75
C GLN A 214 -9.50 -11.05 -6.23
N ARG A 215 -10.50 -11.78 -6.71
CA ARG A 215 -10.47 -12.38 -8.07
C ARG A 215 -10.24 -11.36 -9.18
N VAL A 216 -10.88 -10.20 -9.11
CA VAL A 216 -10.72 -9.15 -10.13
C VAL A 216 -9.27 -8.62 -10.16
N ILE A 217 -8.64 -8.49 -9.02
CA ILE A 217 -7.26 -8.00 -8.90
C ILE A 217 -6.29 -9.08 -9.37
N ASP A 218 -6.30 -10.23 -8.72
CA ASP A 218 -5.30 -11.28 -8.95
C ASP A 218 -5.35 -11.81 -10.39
N THR A 219 -6.53 -11.85 -10.99
CA THR A 219 -6.72 -12.39 -12.34
C THR A 219 -6.47 -11.36 -13.43
N LEU A 220 -7.16 -10.21 -13.36
CA LEU A 220 -7.16 -9.25 -14.46
C LEU A 220 -6.11 -8.15 -14.29
N PHE A 221 -5.86 -7.71 -13.06
CA PHE A 221 -5.02 -6.54 -12.79
C PHE A 221 -4.05 -6.77 -11.63
N PRO A 222 -3.22 -7.83 -11.69
CA PRO A 222 -2.32 -8.16 -10.60
C PRO A 222 -1.27 -7.09 -10.39
N VAL A 223 -0.89 -6.90 -9.12
CA VAL A 223 0.27 -6.11 -8.71
C VAL A 223 1.39 -7.04 -8.28
N ALA A 224 2.61 -6.71 -8.66
CA ALA A 224 3.78 -7.48 -8.24
C ALA A 224 4.21 -7.09 -6.83
N LYS A 225 4.84 -8.01 -6.09
CA LYS A 225 5.58 -7.70 -4.86
C LYS A 225 6.70 -6.72 -5.20
N GLY A 226 6.70 -5.55 -4.57
CA GLY A 226 7.58 -4.45 -4.95
C GLY A 226 7.06 -3.61 -6.11
N GLY A 227 5.81 -3.78 -6.50
CA GLY A 227 5.14 -3.00 -7.53
C GLY A 227 4.48 -1.73 -7.00
N VAL A 228 3.87 -0.99 -7.92
CA VAL A 228 3.17 0.26 -7.65
C VAL A 228 1.79 0.26 -8.28
N ALA A 229 0.78 0.58 -7.48
CA ALA A 229 -0.61 0.62 -7.90
C ALA A 229 -1.31 1.90 -7.46
N ALA A 230 -2.28 2.36 -8.23
CA ALA A 230 -3.16 3.44 -7.84
C ALA A 230 -4.62 3.00 -7.87
N VAL A 231 -5.38 3.51 -6.91
CA VAL A 231 -6.82 3.32 -6.79
C VAL A 231 -7.47 4.70 -6.89
N PRO A 232 -7.89 5.14 -8.08
CA PRO A 232 -8.70 6.35 -8.19
C PRO A 232 -10.12 6.04 -7.72
N VAL A 233 -10.62 6.92 -6.88
CA VAL A 233 -11.84 6.66 -6.12
C VAL A 233 -12.83 7.79 -6.29
N PRO A 234 -13.88 7.63 -7.09
CA PRO A 234 -15.06 8.47 -6.97
C PRO A 234 -15.69 8.34 -5.59
N PHE A 235 -16.24 9.41 -5.07
CA PHE A 235 -16.90 9.40 -3.76
C PHE A 235 -17.98 8.30 -3.68
N GLY A 236 -17.96 7.52 -2.61
CA GLY A 236 -18.98 6.48 -2.38
C GLY A 236 -18.80 5.16 -3.16
N SER A 237 -17.67 4.95 -3.84
CA SER A 237 -17.42 3.74 -4.65
C SER A 237 -16.83 2.54 -3.90
N GLY A 238 -16.76 2.59 -2.56
CA GLY A 238 -16.28 1.47 -1.74
C GLY A 238 -14.76 1.44 -1.51
N LYS A 239 -14.08 2.59 -1.54
CA LYS A 239 -12.64 2.75 -1.27
C LYS A 239 -12.19 2.01 -0.02
N THR A 240 -12.82 2.32 1.10
CA THR A 240 -12.48 1.76 2.42
C THR A 240 -12.57 0.24 2.43
N VAL A 241 -13.61 -0.34 1.80
CA VAL A 241 -13.75 -1.80 1.71
C VAL A 241 -12.62 -2.44 0.93
N VAL A 242 -12.24 -1.86 -0.23
CA VAL A 242 -11.12 -2.37 -1.04
C VAL A 242 -9.81 -2.31 -0.25
N GLN A 243 -9.53 -1.20 0.42
CA GLN A 243 -8.31 -1.03 1.21
C GLN A 243 -8.25 -1.99 2.41
N HIS A 244 -9.37 -2.17 3.13
CA HIS A 244 -9.45 -3.13 4.23
C HIS A 244 -9.26 -4.58 3.74
N GLN A 245 -9.85 -4.95 2.60
CA GLN A 245 -9.62 -6.26 2.01
C GLN A 245 -8.16 -6.46 1.61
N LEU A 246 -7.52 -5.45 1.02
CA LEU A 246 -6.09 -5.51 0.69
C LEU A 246 -5.22 -5.61 1.94
N ALA A 247 -5.48 -4.83 2.97
CA ALA A 247 -4.75 -4.90 4.24
C ALA A 247 -4.88 -6.28 4.92
N LYS A 248 -6.08 -6.85 4.90
CA LYS A 248 -6.38 -8.13 5.55
C LYS A 248 -5.79 -9.32 4.80
N TRP A 249 -5.94 -9.36 3.48
CA TRP A 249 -5.71 -10.55 2.66
C TRP A 249 -4.45 -10.51 1.81
N ALA A 250 -3.89 -9.32 1.55
CA ALA A 250 -2.69 -9.22 0.72
C ALA A 250 -1.54 -10.06 1.30
N ASP A 251 -0.84 -10.75 0.42
CA ASP A 251 0.36 -11.54 0.74
C ASP A 251 1.54 -10.60 1.03
N ALA A 252 1.42 -9.86 2.12
CA ALA A 252 2.44 -8.99 2.68
C ALA A 252 2.70 -9.39 4.14
N ASP A 253 3.95 -9.31 4.57
CA ASP A 253 4.33 -9.63 5.95
C ASP A 253 3.97 -8.50 6.89
N ILE A 254 4.13 -7.26 6.43
CA ILE A 254 3.91 -6.04 7.20
C ILE A 254 3.10 -5.05 6.37
N ILE A 255 2.15 -4.40 7.03
CA ILE A 255 1.32 -3.33 6.47
C ILE A 255 1.72 -2.01 7.11
N VAL A 256 1.98 -1.01 6.30
CA VAL A 256 2.10 0.39 6.72
C VAL A 256 0.92 1.16 6.10
N TYR A 257 0.00 1.61 6.92
CA TYR A 257 -1.15 2.38 6.47
C TYR A 257 -0.95 3.86 6.80
N VAL A 258 -1.02 4.71 5.79
CA VAL A 258 -0.86 6.16 5.92
C VAL A 258 -2.18 6.84 5.56
N GLY A 259 -2.91 7.30 6.56
CA GLY A 259 -4.04 8.20 6.41
C GLY A 259 -3.52 9.63 6.26
N CYS A 260 -3.48 10.13 5.03
CA CYS A 260 -2.95 11.44 4.70
C CYS A 260 -4.08 12.42 4.37
N GLY A 261 -4.43 13.26 5.32
CA GLY A 261 -5.44 14.30 5.14
C GLY A 261 -6.88 13.80 4.99
N GLU A 262 -7.13 12.58 5.39
CA GLU A 262 -8.48 12.01 5.38
C GLU A 262 -9.36 12.63 6.48
N ARG A 263 -10.67 12.47 6.35
CA ARG A 263 -11.62 12.99 7.33
C ARG A 263 -11.46 12.25 8.66
N GLY A 264 -11.67 12.95 9.76
CA GLY A 264 -11.54 12.39 11.10
C GLY A 264 -12.42 11.16 11.32
N ASN A 265 -13.66 11.12 10.79
CA ASN A 265 -14.53 9.97 10.89
C ASN A 265 -14.00 8.76 10.10
N GLU A 266 -13.47 8.94 8.88
CA GLU A 266 -12.90 7.85 8.09
C GLU A 266 -11.64 7.28 8.77
N MET A 267 -10.80 8.16 9.34
CA MET A 267 -9.64 7.72 10.14
C MET A 267 -10.06 6.98 11.41
N THR A 268 -11.11 7.45 12.09
CA THR A 268 -11.65 6.78 13.28
C THR A 268 -12.12 5.37 12.94
N ASP A 269 -12.81 5.20 11.81
CA ASP A 269 -13.24 3.89 11.35
C ASP A 269 -12.02 2.94 11.16
N VAL A 270 -10.96 3.40 10.49
CA VAL A 270 -9.72 2.62 10.34
C VAL A 270 -9.10 2.26 11.70
N LEU A 271 -9.00 3.23 12.61
CA LEU A 271 -8.40 3.04 13.94
C LEU A 271 -9.21 2.09 14.83
N MET A 272 -10.53 2.04 14.64
CA MET A 272 -11.41 1.13 15.38
C MET A 272 -11.49 -0.26 14.73
N GLU A 273 -11.49 -0.34 13.41
CA GLU A 273 -11.68 -1.60 12.69
C GLU A 273 -10.39 -2.44 12.60
N PHE A 274 -9.22 -1.82 12.36
CA PHE A 274 -7.97 -2.58 12.21
C PHE A 274 -7.62 -3.46 13.41
N PRO A 275 -7.77 -3.02 14.67
CA PRO A 275 -7.57 -3.90 15.82
C PRO A 275 -8.53 -5.10 15.88
N GLU A 276 -9.76 -4.94 15.37
CA GLU A 276 -10.79 -5.98 15.35
C GLU A 276 -10.62 -6.97 14.18
N LEU A 277 -9.96 -6.54 13.09
CA LEU A 277 -9.66 -7.40 11.95
C LEU A 277 -8.64 -8.48 12.37
N LYS A 278 -8.95 -9.71 12.00
CA LYS A 278 -8.05 -10.85 12.23
C LYS A 278 -7.23 -11.14 10.98
N ASP A 279 -5.94 -11.33 11.16
CA ASP A 279 -5.06 -11.85 10.13
C ASP A 279 -5.47 -13.32 9.83
N PRO A 280 -5.91 -13.64 8.62
CA PRO A 280 -6.36 -14.99 8.28
C PRO A 280 -5.26 -16.04 8.36
N ARG A 281 -3.99 -15.65 8.33
CA ARG A 281 -2.83 -16.56 8.40
C ARG A 281 -2.51 -16.97 9.84
N THR A 282 -2.69 -16.06 10.79
CA THR A 282 -2.29 -16.26 12.19
C THR A 282 -3.46 -16.32 13.16
N GLY A 283 -4.65 -15.83 12.77
CA GLY A 283 -5.80 -15.65 13.64
C GLY A 283 -5.67 -14.51 14.66
N LEU A 284 -4.52 -13.83 14.68
CA LEU A 284 -4.25 -12.68 15.56
C LEU A 284 -4.84 -11.39 14.98
N SER A 285 -4.90 -10.33 15.80
CA SER A 285 -5.26 -9.00 15.31
C SER A 285 -4.32 -8.56 14.18
N LEU A 286 -4.88 -7.93 13.14
CA LEU A 286 -4.11 -7.37 12.03
C LEU A 286 -3.07 -6.36 12.50
N MET A 287 -3.32 -5.66 13.62
CA MET A 287 -2.38 -4.73 14.24
C MET A 287 -1.05 -5.36 14.61
N LYS A 288 -1.01 -6.68 14.86
CA LYS A 288 0.23 -7.42 15.18
C LYS A 288 1.30 -7.39 14.07
N ARG A 289 0.93 -6.94 12.88
CA ARG A 289 1.83 -6.74 11.73
C ARG A 289 1.62 -5.40 11.04
N THR A 290 1.01 -4.43 11.71
CA THR A 290 0.62 -3.15 11.10
C THR A 290 1.22 -1.96 11.85
N VAL A 291 1.60 -0.94 11.09
CA VAL A 291 1.93 0.41 11.58
C VAL A 291 0.91 1.37 10.96
N LEU A 292 0.26 2.17 11.79
CA LEU A 292 -0.70 3.18 11.35
C LEU A 292 -0.09 4.58 11.50
N ILE A 293 -0.25 5.40 10.47
CA ILE A 293 0.06 6.83 10.49
C ILE A 293 -1.24 7.56 10.19
N ALA A 294 -1.72 8.34 11.16
CA ALA A 294 -2.98 9.05 11.08
C ALA A 294 -2.72 10.56 11.07
N ASN A 295 -2.89 11.18 9.92
CA ASN A 295 -2.92 12.62 9.75
C ASN A 295 -4.28 13.02 9.17
N THR A 296 -5.15 13.58 9.99
CA THR A 296 -6.49 14.00 9.58
C THR A 296 -6.48 15.36 8.90
N SER A 297 -7.57 15.72 8.23
CA SER A 297 -7.68 16.95 7.44
C SER A 297 -7.63 18.24 8.27
N ASP A 298 -7.89 18.15 9.57
CA ASP A 298 -7.81 19.24 10.53
C ASP A 298 -6.43 19.41 11.16
N MET A 299 -5.53 18.46 10.96
CA MET A 299 -4.14 18.57 11.40
C MET A 299 -3.33 19.50 10.47
N PRO A 300 -2.19 20.05 10.96
CA PRO A 300 -1.37 20.97 10.19
C PRO A 300 -0.91 20.41 8.83
N VAL A 301 -0.91 21.26 7.81
CA VAL A 301 -0.58 20.93 6.42
C VAL A 301 0.82 20.33 6.28
N ALA A 302 1.78 20.85 7.04
CA ALA A 302 3.15 20.37 7.06
C ALA A 302 3.26 18.91 7.51
N ALA A 303 2.55 18.56 8.59
CA ALA A 303 2.52 17.19 9.08
C ALA A 303 1.84 16.24 8.08
N ARG A 304 0.85 16.74 7.34
CA ARG A 304 0.23 16.01 6.23
C ARG A 304 1.23 15.70 5.14
N GLU A 305 2.01 16.69 4.71
CA GLU A 305 3.06 16.49 3.71
C GLU A 305 4.12 15.50 4.18
N ALA A 306 4.56 15.58 5.44
CA ALA A 306 5.57 14.70 6.01
C ALA A 306 5.09 13.25 6.19
N SER A 307 3.79 13.02 6.38
CA SER A 307 3.21 11.70 6.70
C SER A 307 3.56 10.61 5.69
N ILE A 308 3.57 10.95 4.41
CA ILE A 308 3.92 10.03 3.32
C ILE A 308 5.38 9.58 3.43
N TYR A 309 6.29 10.52 3.70
CA TYR A 309 7.71 10.21 3.86
C TYR A 309 7.99 9.40 5.13
N THR A 310 7.30 9.71 6.22
CA THR A 310 7.36 8.92 7.46
C THR A 310 6.96 7.47 7.19
N GLY A 311 5.84 7.26 6.51
CA GLY A 311 5.34 5.92 6.18
C GLY A 311 6.27 5.13 5.29
N ILE A 312 6.74 5.72 4.20
CA ILE A 312 7.62 5.00 3.26
C ILE A 312 8.98 4.67 3.88
N THR A 313 9.50 5.53 4.76
CA THR A 313 10.76 5.25 5.47
C THR A 313 10.63 4.07 6.43
N ILE A 314 9.53 3.99 7.17
CA ILE A 314 9.23 2.83 8.04
C ILE A 314 9.07 1.57 7.18
N ALA A 315 8.38 1.64 6.06
CA ALA A 315 8.23 0.52 5.14
C ALA A 315 9.59 0.02 4.60
N GLU A 316 10.48 0.93 4.20
CA GLU A 316 11.83 0.60 3.75
C GLU A 316 12.68 -0.04 4.86
N TYR A 317 12.50 0.37 6.11
CA TYR A 317 13.22 -0.23 7.24
C TYR A 317 12.85 -1.71 7.43
N PHE A 318 11.55 -2.05 7.38
CA PHE A 318 11.12 -3.45 7.42
C PHE A 318 11.50 -4.24 6.15
N ARG A 319 11.50 -3.60 4.99
CA ARG A 319 12.07 -4.18 3.76
C ARG A 319 13.52 -4.61 3.96
N ASP A 320 14.33 -3.78 4.61
CA ASP A 320 15.73 -4.06 4.85
C ASP A 320 15.96 -5.29 5.74
N MET A 321 14.97 -5.65 6.57
CA MET A 321 14.97 -6.92 7.33
C MET A 321 14.64 -8.14 6.47
N GLY A 322 14.24 -7.95 5.22
CA GLY A 322 13.84 -9.01 4.29
C GLY A 322 12.34 -9.25 4.21
N TYR A 323 11.52 -8.40 4.85
CA TYR A 323 10.06 -8.50 4.77
C TYR A 323 9.50 -8.00 3.45
N LYS A 324 8.33 -8.54 3.08
CA LYS A 324 7.49 -8.04 2.01
C LYS A 324 6.48 -7.07 2.64
N VAL A 325 6.69 -5.79 2.41
CA VAL A 325 5.90 -4.72 3.02
C VAL A 325 4.91 -4.17 1.99
N ALA A 326 3.67 -3.95 2.39
CA ALA A 326 2.71 -3.17 1.62
C ALA A 326 2.48 -1.83 2.32
N ILE A 327 2.70 -0.73 1.62
CA ILE A 327 2.33 0.59 2.08
C ILE A 327 1.07 1.06 1.34
N MET A 328 0.08 1.50 2.11
CA MET A 328 -1.16 2.06 1.59
C MET A 328 -1.23 3.53 1.97
N ALA A 329 -1.27 4.41 0.98
CA ALA A 329 -1.37 5.86 1.17
C ALA A 329 -2.78 6.33 0.81
N ASP A 330 -3.53 6.79 1.79
CA ASP A 330 -4.89 7.28 1.65
C ASP A 330 -5.02 8.72 2.17
N SER A 331 -5.01 9.73 1.33
CA SER A 331 -4.86 9.68 -0.13
C SER A 331 -3.71 10.57 -0.61
N THR A 332 -3.11 10.18 -1.73
CA THR A 332 -2.06 10.99 -2.37
C THR A 332 -2.59 12.32 -2.91
N SER A 333 -3.90 12.42 -3.19
CA SER A 333 -4.55 13.69 -3.56
C SER A 333 -4.48 14.72 -2.42
N ARG A 334 -4.70 14.29 -1.18
CA ARG A 334 -4.61 15.18 -0.01
C ARG A 334 -3.16 15.58 0.27
N TRP A 335 -2.21 14.70 -0.01
CA TRP A 335 -0.80 15.05 0.01
C TRP A 335 -0.46 16.11 -1.05
N ALA A 336 -0.94 15.96 -2.27
CA ALA A 336 -0.76 16.95 -3.33
C ALA A 336 -1.40 18.31 -2.99
N GLU A 337 -2.58 18.30 -2.35
CA GLU A 337 -3.20 19.54 -1.83
C GLU A 337 -2.30 20.23 -0.79
N ALA A 338 -1.64 19.46 0.08
CA ALA A 338 -0.67 20.03 1.02
C ALA A 338 0.52 20.66 0.28
N LEU A 339 1.06 20.04 -0.75
CA LEU A 339 2.11 20.61 -1.59
C LEU A 339 1.64 21.91 -2.26
N ARG A 340 0.41 21.96 -2.77
CA ARG A 340 -0.19 23.15 -3.38
C ARG A 340 -0.31 24.29 -2.38
N GLU A 341 -0.79 24.01 -1.18
CA GLU A 341 -0.92 25.02 -0.14
C GLU A 341 0.43 25.60 0.29
N MET A 342 1.44 24.74 0.44
CA MET A 342 2.81 25.15 0.79
C MET A 342 3.43 26.02 -0.29
N SER A 343 3.37 25.58 -1.53
CA SER A 343 3.87 26.31 -2.70
C SER A 343 3.21 27.68 -2.84
N GLY A 344 1.90 27.76 -2.64
CA GLY A 344 1.18 29.03 -2.63
C GLY A 344 1.61 30.00 -1.54
N ARG A 345 1.94 29.49 -0.33
CA ARG A 345 2.46 30.30 0.77
C ARG A 345 3.89 30.79 0.55
N LEU A 346 4.69 30.03 -0.19
CA LEU A 346 6.04 30.42 -0.62
C LEU A 346 6.04 31.37 -1.81
N GLU A 347 4.86 31.68 -2.35
CA GLU A 347 4.69 32.52 -3.53
C GLU A 347 5.44 31.96 -4.77
N GLU A 348 5.54 30.61 -4.84
CA GLU A 348 6.10 29.93 -6.01
C GLU A 348 5.19 30.08 -7.21
N MET A 349 5.76 30.06 -8.42
CA MET A 349 4.96 30.12 -9.65
C MET A 349 4.08 28.88 -9.77
N PRO A 350 2.75 29.05 -9.81
CA PRO A 350 1.83 27.91 -9.90
C PRO A 350 1.89 27.25 -11.27
N GLY A 351 1.84 25.94 -11.29
CA GLY A 351 1.58 25.14 -12.49
C GLY A 351 0.09 24.95 -12.74
N GLU A 352 -0.26 23.84 -13.39
CA GLU A 352 -1.63 23.47 -13.74
C GLU A 352 -2.51 23.37 -12.49
N GLU A 353 -3.70 23.95 -12.52
CA GLU A 353 -4.67 24.03 -11.41
C GLU A 353 -4.09 24.54 -10.07
N GLY A 354 -3.03 25.34 -10.13
CA GLY A 354 -2.38 25.89 -8.94
C GLY A 354 -1.46 24.92 -8.19
N TYR A 355 -1.21 23.74 -8.71
CA TYR A 355 -0.22 22.82 -8.14
C TYR A 355 1.20 23.28 -8.46
N PRO A 356 2.21 22.93 -7.61
CA PRO A 356 3.59 23.24 -7.93
C PRO A 356 4.07 22.50 -9.18
N ALA A 357 4.95 23.11 -9.95
CA ALA A 357 5.51 22.52 -11.18
C ALA A 357 6.22 21.17 -10.92
N TYR A 358 6.69 20.95 -9.69
CA TYR A 358 7.36 19.72 -9.27
C TYR A 358 6.43 18.61 -8.73
N LEU A 359 5.10 18.75 -8.85
CA LEU A 359 4.15 17.75 -8.36
C LEU A 359 4.44 16.34 -8.90
N SER A 360 4.63 16.23 -10.22
CA SER A 360 4.90 14.93 -10.86
C SER A 360 6.20 14.31 -10.37
N SER A 361 7.25 15.12 -10.15
CA SER A 361 8.53 14.64 -9.62
C SER A 361 8.38 14.11 -8.19
N ARG A 362 7.62 14.82 -7.34
CA ARG A 362 7.39 14.39 -5.96
C ARG A 362 6.59 13.08 -5.88
N LEU A 363 5.57 12.93 -6.71
CA LEU A 363 4.82 11.67 -6.82
C LEU A 363 5.72 10.53 -7.31
N ALA A 364 6.54 10.78 -8.34
CA ALA A 364 7.49 9.80 -8.83
C ALA A 364 8.51 9.38 -7.77
N GLU A 365 9.09 10.33 -7.03
CA GLU A 365 10.02 10.06 -5.91
C GLU A 365 9.40 9.12 -4.87
N PHE A 366 8.14 9.34 -4.50
CA PHE A 366 7.44 8.46 -3.56
C PHE A 366 7.31 7.03 -4.11
N TYR A 367 6.77 6.88 -5.32
CA TYR A 367 6.55 5.56 -5.92
C TYR A 367 7.86 4.85 -6.28
N GLU A 368 8.93 5.58 -6.61
CA GLU A 368 10.24 5.00 -6.90
C GLU A 368 10.92 4.40 -5.66
N ARG A 369 10.54 4.82 -4.46
CA ARG A 369 11.01 4.21 -3.20
C ARG A 369 10.43 2.82 -2.98
N ALA A 370 9.31 2.48 -3.61
CA ALA A 370 8.82 1.12 -3.69
C ALA A 370 9.72 0.28 -4.62
N GLY A 371 9.76 -1.02 -4.40
CA GLY A 371 10.49 -1.95 -5.24
C GLY A 371 10.87 -3.22 -4.51
N SER A 372 11.27 -4.21 -5.28
CA SER A 372 11.93 -5.41 -4.80
C SER A 372 13.44 -5.20 -4.86
N VAL A 373 14.14 -5.49 -3.77
CA VAL A 373 15.56 -5.19 -3.65
C VAL A 373 16.33 -6.35 -3.01
N VAL A 374 17.62 -6.45 -3.36
CA VAL A 374 18.60 -7.11 -2.51
C VAL A 374 19.05 -6.07 -1.50
N THR A 375 18.88 -6.35 -0.21
CA THR A 375 19.20 -5.41 0.87
C THR A 375 20.69 -5.28 1.05
N LEU A 376 21.12 -4.27 1.81
CA LEU A 376 22.49 -4.23 2.33
C LEU A 376 22.74 -5.45 3.21
N GLY A 377 24.02 -5.77 3.42
CA GLY A 377 24.46 -6.92 4.19
C GLY A 377 25.07 -8.02 3.33
N THR A 378 25.72 -8.96 3.99
CA THR A 378 26.49 -10.04 3.33
C THR A 378 25.64 -11.26 2.98
N GLU A 379 24.42 -11.35 3.51
CA GLU A 379 23.53 -12.52 3.36
C GLU A 379 22.85 -12.61 1.99
N GLY A 380 22.85 -11.55 1.19
CA GLY A 380 22.08 -11.49 -0.07
C GLY A 380 20.55 -11.48 0.13
N ARG A 381 20.10 -11.01 1.31
CA ARG A 381 18.70 -10.97 1.72
C ARG A 381 17.87 -10.11 0.77
N THR A 382 16.66 -10.56 0.45
CA THR A 382 15.72 -9.84 -0.41
C THR A 382 14.54 -9.33 0.39
N GLY A 383 14.09 -8.12 0.07
CA GLY A 383 12.91 -7.51 0.63
C GLY A 383 12.15 -6.73 -0.43
N ALA A 384 10.92 -6.35 -0.13
CA ALA A 384 10.11 -5.57 -1.07
C ALA A 384 9.21 -4.57 -0.36
N VAL A 385 8.98 -3.41 -1.00
CA VAL A 385 7.92 -2.47 -0.66
C VAL A 385 6.99 -2.35 -1.85
N THR A 386 5.74 -2.72 -1.66
CA THR A 386 4.66 -2.53 -2.63
C THR A 386 3.89 -1.28 -2.22
N ALA A 387 3.78 -0.29 -3.10
CA ALA A 387 3.08 0.96 -2.81
C ALA A 387 1.71 0.99 -3.51
N ILE A 388 0.66 1.22 -2.72
CA ILE A 388 -0.72 1.38 -3.19
C ILE A 388 -1.19 2.77 -2.76
N GLY A 389 -1.40 3.65 -3.73
CA GLY A 389 -1.87 5.01 -3.49
C GLY A 389 -3.34 5.17 -3.87
N ALA A 390 -4.17 5.63 -2.93
CA ALA A 390 -5.50 6.08 -3.28
C ALA A 390 -5.44 7.49 -3.86
N VAL A 391 -6.18 7.72 -4.92
CA VAL A 391 -6.35 9.02 -5.55
C VAL A 391 -7.82 9.39 -5.47
N SER A 392 -8.13 10.59 -5.00
CA SER A 392 -9.52 11.06 -4.83
C SER A 392 -9.76 12.27 -5.74
N PRO A 393 -9.96 12.05 -7.06
CA PRO A 393 -10.13 13.14 -8.00
C PRO A 393 -11.43 13.90 -7.71
N PRO A 394 -11.42 15.24 -7.70
CA PRO A 394 -12.61 16.05 -7.52
C PRO A 394 -13.66 15.72 -8.61
N GLY A 395 -14.89 15.45 -8.19
CA GLY A 395 -15.96 15.08 -9.13
C GLY A 395 -15.77 13.75 -9.87
N GLY A 396 -14.74 12.96 -9.51
CA GLY A 396 -14.40 11.72 -10.22
C GLY A 396 -13.66 11.93 -11.55
N ASP A 397 -13.19 13.14 -11.81
CA ASP A 397 -12.47 13.49 -13.04
C ASP A 397 -10.99 13.08 -12.95
N ILE A 398 -10.64 12.00 -13.62
CA ILE A 398 -9.26 11.47 -13.69
C ILE A 398 -8.34 12.30 -14.61
N SER A 399 -8.84 13.34 -15.30
CA SER A 399 -8.01 14.23 -16.11
C SER A 399 -7.29 15.30 -15.31
N GLU A 400 -7.62 15.44 -14.00
CA GLU A 400 -6.96 16.40 -13.11
C GLU A 400 -5.46 16.07 -12.89
N PRO A 401 -4.63 17.10 -12.53
CA PRO A 401 -3.17 16.97 -12.53
C PRO A 401 -2.62 15.85 -11.65
N VAL A 402 -3.19 15.60 -10.46
CA VAL A 402 -2.69 14.58 -9.53
C VAL A 402 -2.94 13.17 -10.09
N SER A 403 -4.15 12.94 -10.61
CA SER A 403 -4.50 11.67 -11.25
C SER A 403 -3.61 11.41 -12.46
N GLN A 404 -3.43 12.40 -13.33
CA GLN A 404 -2.58 12.28 -14.51
C GLN A 404 -1.12 12.03 -14.16
N ALA A 405 -0.56 12.73 -13.17
CA ALA A 405 0.81 12.50 -12.69
C ALA A 405 0.96 11.09 -12.10
N THR A 406 -0.04 10.63 -11.34
CA THR A 406 -0.06 9.28 -10.76
C THR A 406 -0.11 8.22 -11.85
N LEU A 407 -1.00 8.33 -12.83
CA LEU A 407 -1.14 7.38 -13.95
C LEU A 407 0.13 7.22 -14.77
N ARG A 408 0.92 8.30 -14.93
CA ARG A 408 2.23 8.22 -15.62
C ARG A 408 3.29 7.47 -14.84
N THR A 409 3.11 7.33 -13.53
CA THR A 409 4.12 6.77 -12.63
C THR A 409 3.80 5.32 -12.26
N VAL A 410 2.54 5.00 -11.96
CA VAL A 410 2.14 3.67 -11.52
C VAL A 410 2.07 2.67 -12.67
N LYS A 411 2.20 1.40 -12.34
CA LYS A 411 2.11 0.28 -13.30
C LYS A 411 0.75 -0.41 -13.26
N VAL A 412 -0.01 -0.23 -12.19
CA VAL A 412 -1.33 -0.82 -12.01
C VAL A 412 -2.32 0.27 -11.66
N PHE A 413 -3.49 0.19 -12.26
CA PHE A 413 -4.58 1.12 -12.07
C PHE A 413 -5.87 0.34 -11.83
N TRP A 414 -6.45 0.51 -10.65
CA TRP A 414 -7.73 -0.09 -10.27
C TRP A 414 -8.81 0.98 -10.23
N GLY A 415 -9.40 1.28 -11.38
CA GLY A 415 -10.45 2.28 -11.51
C GLY A 415 -11.72 1.83 -10.81
N LEU A 416 -12.15 2.53 -9.74
CA LEU A 416 -13.42 2.26 -9.09
C LEU A 416 -14.57 2.95 -9.85
N SER A 417 -15.64 2.20 -10.11
CA SER A 417 -16.81 2.64 -10.83
C SER A 417 -18.00 2.90 -9.90
N ALA A 418 -18.49 4.13 -9.89
CA ALA A 418 -19.73 4.46 -9.17
C ALA A 418 -20.93 3.65 -9.70
N LYS A 419 -20.97 3.35 -11.01
CA LYS A 419 -22.03 2.53 -11.62
C LYS A 419 -22.06 1.12 -11.03
N LEU A 420 -20.90 0.47 -10.90
CA LEU A 420 -20.78 -0.86 -10.28
C LEU A 420 -21.15 -0.81 -8.79
N ALA A 421 -20.70 0.21 -8.06
CA ALA A 421 -21.04 0.40 -6.67
C ALA A 421 -22.55 0.58 -6.44
N TYR A 422 -23.22 1.40 -7.24
CA TYR A 422 -24.68 1.55 -7.19
C TYR A 422 -25.42 0.26 -7.55
N ALA A 423 -24.88 -0.55 -8.46
CA ALA A 423 -25.38 -1.88 -8.78
C ALA A 423 -25.05 -2.94 -7.69
N ARG A 424 -24.37 -2.53 -6.60
CA ARG A 424 -23.88 -3.42 -5.52
C ARG A 424 -22.94 -4.51 -6.02
N HIS A 425 -22.24 -4.26 -7.12
CA HIS A 425 -21.18 -5.13 -7.61
C HIS A 425 -19.86 -4.74 -6.95
N PHE A 426 -19.35 -5.58 -6.08
CA PHE A 426 -18.09 -5.35 -5.36
C PHE A 426 -17.11 -6.52 -5.58
N PRO A 427 -15.79 -6.26 -5.60
CA PRO A 427 -15.17 -4.92 -5.66
C PRO A 427 -15.64 -4.14 -6.89
N ALA A 428 -15.87 -2.84 -6.73
CA ALA A 428 -16.41 -2.00 -7.82
C ALA A 428 -15.31 -1.57 -8.83
N ILE A 429 -14.36 -2.46 -9.08
CA ILE A 429 -13.25 -2.22 -10.03
C ILE A 429 -13.76 -2.41 -11.45
N ASP A 430 -13.65 -1.37 -12.25
CA ASP A 430 -14.06 -1.37 -13.64
C ASP A 430 -13.02 -2.11 -14.50
N TRP A 431 -13.43 -3.21 -15.09
CA TRP A 431 -12.56 -4.07 -15.89
C TRP A 431 -12.25 -3.53 -17.29
N LEU A 432 -12.95 -2.51 -17.77
CA LEU A 432 -12.70 -1.87 -19.07
C LEU A 432 -11.68 -0.73 -18.97
N THR A 433 -11.62 -0.06 -17.82
CA THR A 433 -10.74 1.09 -17.62
C THR A 433 -9.49 0.78 -16.82
N SER A 434 -9.52 -0.28 -16.01
CA SER A 434 -8.38 -0.72 -15.20
C SER A 434 -7.33 -1.43 -16.05
N TYR A 435 -6.07 -1.42 -15.58
CA TYR A 435 -4.98 -2.13 -16.25
C TYR A 435 -3.87 -2.56 -15.26
N SER A 436 -3.06 -3.52 -15.68
CA SER A 436 -1.80 -3.89 -15.05
C SER A 436 -0.72 -4.05 -16.11
N LEU A 437 0.39 -3.36 -15.95
CA LEU A 437 1.57 -3.49 -16.80
C LEU A 437 2.56 -4.56 -16.28
N TYR A 438 2.14 -5.35 -15.29
CA TYR A 438 2.94 -6.45 -14.77
C TYR A 438 2.57 -7.81 -15.39
N LEU A 439 1.52 -7.89 -16.20
CA LEU A 439 1.02 -9.17 -16.73
C LEU A 439 2.12 -10.04 -17.36
N ASP A 440 2.89 -9.49 -18.30
CA ASP A 440 3.96 -10.22 -18.98
C ASP A 440 5.07 -10.70 -18.02
N ARG A 441 5.35 -9.94 -16.98
CA ARG A 441 6.38 -10.29 -15.99
C ARG A 441 5.93 -11.34 -15.00
N LEU A 442 4.63 -11.37 -14.70
CA LEU A 442 4.02 -12.29 -13.74
C LEU A 442 3.54 -13.58 -14.40
N GLU A 443 3.41 -13.61 -15.74
CA GLU A 443 2.99 -14.77 -16.52
C GLU A 443 3.77 -16.05 -16.14
N PRO A 444 5.12 -16.07 -16.09
CA PRO A 444 5.85 -17.29 -15.77
C PRO A 444 5.53 -17.82 -14.37
N TRP A 445 5.27 -16.94 -13.42
CA TRP A 445 4.89 -17.33 -12.07
C TRP A 445 3.49 -17.95 -12.05
N PHE A 446 2.51 -17.29 -12.64
CA PHE A 446 1.12 -17.79 -12.66
C PHE A 446 1.00 -19.12 -13.43
N ASN A 447 1.66 -19.21 -14.58
CA ASN A 447 1.61 -20.43 -15.40
C ASN A 447 2.32 -21.62 -14.73
N LYS A 448 3.30 -21.37 -13.86
CA LYS A 448 4.01 -22.41 -13.10
C LYS A 448 3.32 -22.78 -11.80
N GLU A 449 2.92 -21.78 -11.01
CA GLU A 449 2.48 -21.97 -9.61
C GLU A 449 0.94 -22.13 -9.49
N VAL A 450 0.18 -21.66 -10.47
CA VAL A 450 -1.30 -21.69 -10.40
C VAL A 450 -1.88 -22.66 -11.43
N ASP A 451 -1.69 -22.37 -12.71
CA ASP A 451 -2.26 -23.17 -13.80
C ASP A 451 -1.49 -22.94 -15.10
N PRO A 452 -1.06 -23.99 -15.82
CA PRO A 452 -0.30 -23.84 -17.08
C PRO A 452 -0.99 -23.00 -18.15
N ASP A 453 -2.33 -22.95 -18.13
CA ASP A 453 -3.14 -22.20 -19.11
C ASP A 453 -3.64 -20.85 -18.53
N TRP A 454 -3.15 -20.43 -17.37
CA TRP A 454 -3.63 -19.23 -16.69
C TRP A 454 -3.67 -18.01 -17.59
N THR A 455 -2.55 -17.70 -18.22
CA THR A 455 -2.45 -16.53 -19.10
C THR A 455 -3.43 -16.58 -20.27
N ALA A 456 -3.60 -17.77 -20.87
CA ALA A 456 -4.56 -17.96 -21.96
C ALA A 456 -6.00 -17.77 -21.49
N MET A 457 -6.35 -18.27 -20.30
CA MET A 457 -7.67 -18.08 -19.70
C MET A 457 -7.96 -16.61 -19.40
N VAL A 458 -7.00 -15.90 -18.80
CA VAL A 458 -7.12 -14.47 -18.51
C VAL A 458 -7.33 -13.66 -19.78
N GLN A 459 -6.51 -13.91 -20.80
CA GLN A 459 -6.65 -13.22 -22.09
C GLN A 459 -8.01 -13.48 -22.73
N LYS A 460 -8.50 -14.70 -22.66
CA LYS A 460 -9.83 -15.05 -23.17
C LYS A 460 -10.94 -14.29 -22.44
N VAL A 461 -10.88 -14.25 -21.13
CA VAL A 461 -11.86 -13.51 -20.31
C VAL A 461 -11.85 -12.01 -20.64
N MET A 462 -10.67 -11.40 -20.77
CA MET A 462 -10.55 -9.99 -21.15
C MET A 462 -11.17 -9.71 -22.52
N ASN A 463 -10.91 -10.58 -23.49
CA ASN A 463 -11.49 -10.46 -24.83
C ASN A 463 -13.03 -10.61 -24.80
N MET A 464 -13.55 -11.57 -24.02
CA MET A 464 -14.99 -11.76 -23.87
C MET A 464 -15.67 -10.57 -23.20
N LEU A 465 -15.07 -9.97 -22.18
CA LEU A 465 -15.60 -8.77 -21.50
C LEU A 465 -15.59 -7.55 -22.44
N GLN A 466 -14.59 -7.43 -23.31
CA GLN A 466 -14.55 -6.39 -24.33
C GLN A 466 -15.65 -6.62 -25.38
N GLU A 467 -15.80 -7.84 -25.89
CA GLU A 467 -16.86 -8.22 -26.83
C GLU A 467 -18.25 -7.98 -26.24
N GLU A 468 -18.46 -8.30 -24.93
CA GLU A 468 -19.71 -8.00 -24.22
C GLU A 468 -20.07 -6.52 -24.29
N SER A 469 -19.11 -5.62 -24.05
CA SER A 469 -19.34 -4.18 -24.09
C SER A 469 -19.86 -3.72 -25.45
N GLU A 470 -19.32 -4.26 -26.54
CA GLU A 470 -19.75 -3.97 -27.90
C GLU A 470 -21.15 -4.55 -28.18
N LEU A 471 -21.41 -5.77 -27.75
CA LEU A 471 -22.72 -6.42 -27.91
C LEU A 471 -23.81 -5.72 -27.07
N GLU A 472 -23.51 -5.26 -25.87
CA GLU A 472 -24.46 -4.48 -25.04
C GLU A 472 -24.86 -3.16 -25.71
N GLU A 473 -23.97 -2.51 -26.45
CA GLU A 473 -24.32 -1.33 -27.23
C GLU A 473 -25.31 -1.66 -28.37
N ILE A 474 -25.08 -2.77 -29.06
CA ILE A 474 -26.02 -3.24 -30.10
C ILE A 474 -27.39 -3.56 -29.48
N VAL A 475 -27.41 -4.29 -28.35
CA VAL A 475 -28.67 -4.62 -27.65
C VAL A 475 -29.43 -3.37 -27.24
N ARG A 476 -28.74 -2.34 -26.80
CA ARG A 476 -29.35 -1.06 -26.41
C ARG A 476 -30.02 -0.33 -27.58
N LEU A 477 -29.43 -0.44 -28.77
CA LEU A 477 -29.89 0.26 -29.95
C LEU A 477 -31.00 -0.48 -30.69
N VAL A 478 -30.87 -1.80 -30.84
CA VAL A 478 -31.75 -2.59 -31.73
C VAL A 478 -32.40 -3.80 -31.07
N GLY A 479 -32.11 -4.06 -29.80
CA GLY A 479 -32.67 -5.16 -29.04
C GLY A 479 -31.88 -6.47 -29.14
N ILE A 480 -32.08 -7.38 -28.18
CA ILE A 480 -31.37 -8.67 -28.11
C ILE A 480 -31.68 -9.61 -29.30
N ASP A 481 -32.83 -9.45 -29.91
CA ASP A 481 -33.25 -10.30 -31.03
C ASP A 481 -32.46 -10.06 -32.34
N ALA A 482 -31.71 -8.95 -32.38
CA ALA A 482 -30.80 -8.67 -33.48
C ALA A 482 -29.49 -9.48 -33.39
N LEU A 483 -29.18 -10.07 -32.25
CA LEU A 483 -27.95 -10.84 -32.01
C LEU A 483 -28.07 -12.31 -32.49
N SER A 484 -26.98 -12.84 -33.02
CA SER A 484 -26.87 -14.28 -33.29
C SER A 484 -26.90 -15.10 -31.99
N TYR A 485 -27.24 -16.39 -32.08
CA TYR A 485 -27.20 -17.26 -30.91
C TYR A 485 -25.81 -17.40 -30.30
N LYS A 486 -24.75 -17.30 -31.11
CA LYS A 486 -23.37 -17.24 -30.65
C LYS A 486 -23.14 -15.99 -29.76
N ASP A 487 -23.57 -14.82 -30.24
CA ASP A 487 -23.38 -13.56 -29.50
C ASP A 487 -24.19 -13.56 -28.19
N ARG A 488 -25.42 -14.10 -28.24
CA ARG A 488 -26.25 -14.28 -27.03
C ARG A 488 -25.58 -15.23 -26.02
N LEU A 489 -24.92 -16.31 -26.50
CA LEU A 489 -24.16 -17.23 -25.65
C LEU A 489 -22.95 -16.54 -25.03
N THR A 490 -22.26 -15.67 -25.78
CA THR A 490 -21.18 -14.83 -25.24
C THR A 490 -21.70 -13.94 -24.11
N LEU A 491 -22.86 -13.28 -24.28
CA LEU A 491 -23.48 -12.48 -23.21
C LEU A 491 -23.83 -13.31 -21.97
N GLU A 492 -24.32 -14.53 -22.12
CA GLU A 492 -24.62 -15.42 -20.99
C GLU A 492 -23.35 -15.87 -20.24
N ALA A 493 -22.28 -16.17 -20.97
CA ALA A 493 -21.01 -16.54 -20.37
C ALA A 493 -20.31 -15.36 -19.66
N THR A 494 -20.32 -14.17 -20.26
CA THR A 494 -19.77 -12.97 -19.66
C THR A 494 -20.57 -12.50 -18.46
N ARG A 495 -21.89 -12.72 -18.45
CA ARG A 495 -22.70 -12.51 -17.26
C ARG A 495 -22.22 -13.39 -16.09
N SER A 496 -21.90 -14.66 -16.34
CA SER A 496 -21.32 -15.53 -15.33
C SER A 496 -19.94 -15.04 -14.88
N ILE A 497 -19.10 -14.56 -15.79
CA ILE A 497 -17.83 -13.93 -15.43
C ILE A 497 -18.06 -12.75 -14.48
N ARG A 498 -18.97 -11.85 -14.78
CA ARG A 498 -19.24 -10.67 -13.93
C ARG A 498 -19.87 -11.04 -12.57
N GLU A 499 -20.90 -11.86 -12.57
CA GLU A 499 -21.72 -12.13 -11.38
C GLU A 499 -21.15 -13.26 -10.50
N ASP A 500 -20.56 -14.30 -11.11
CA ASP A 500 -20.08 -15.46 -10.38
C ASP A 500 -18.57 -15.38 -10.08
N TYR A 501 -17.79 -14.75 -10.96
CA TYR A 501 -16.35 -14.64 -10.80
C TYR A 501 -15.88 -13.29 -10.26
N LEU A 502 -16.18 -12.19 -10.95
CA LEU A 502 -15.67 -10.85 -10.57
C LEU A 502 -16.37 -10.27 -9.35
N HIS A 503 -17.68 -10.54 -9.18
CA HIS A 503 -18.40 -10.15 -7.98
C HIS A 503 -17.99 -11.03 -6.80
N GLN A 504 -17.48 -10.39 -5.72
CA GLN A 504 -16.95 -11.06 -4.53
C GLN A 504 -17.45 -10.38 -3.27
N ASN A 505 -18.03 -11.18 -2.36
CA ASN A 505 -18.60 -10.64 -1.13
C ASN A 505 -17.56 -10.58 -0.01
N ALA A 506 -17.12 -9.37 0.31
CA ALA A 506 -16.12 -9.10 1.35
C ALA A 506 -16.56 -9.55 2.77
N PHE A 507 -17.85 -9.69 3.01
CA PHE A 507 -18.43 -10.04 4.32
C PHE A 507 -18.84 -11.52 4.43
N HIS A 508 -18.66 -12.31 3.36
CA HIS A 508 -18.95 -13.73 3.39
C HIS A 508 -17.73 -14.52 3.86
N GLU A 509 -17.90 -15.45 4.79
CA GLU A 509 -16.80 -16.20 5.42
C GLU A 509 -15.86 -16.89 4.43
N VAL A 510 -16.39 -17.44 3.33
CA VAL A 510 -15.63 -18.15 2.31
C VAL A 510 -15.27 -17.23 1.13
N ASP A 511 -16.25 -16.46 0.61
CA ASP A 511 -16.06 -15.67 -0.61
C ASP A 511 -15.17 -14.42 -0.43
N THR A 512 -14.93 -13.98 0.81
CA THR A 512 -14.08 -12.82 1.12
C THR A 512 -12.64 -12.98 0.63
N TYR A 513 -12.18 -14.23 0.49
CA TYR A 513 -10.87 -14.59 -0.03
C TYR A 513 -11.00 -15.80 -0.97
N THR A 514 -10.31 -15.77 -2.10
CA THR A 514 -10.23 -16.90 -3.03
C THR A 514 -8.77 -17.19 -3.34
N SER A 515 -8.33 -18.43 -3.07
CA SER A 515 -6.96 -18.84 -3.41
C SER A 515 -6.72 -18.84 -4.93
N PRO A 516 -5.49 -18.64 -5.41
CA PRO A 516 -5.19 -18.70 -6.83
C PRO A 516 -5.63 -20.01 -7.50
N ALA A 517 -5.48 -21.14 -6.82
CA ALA A 517 -5.92 -22.44 -7.32
C ALA A 517 -7.45 -22.49 -7.52
N LYS A 518 -8.22 -21.98 -6.54
CA LYS A 518 -9.67 -21.90 -6.65
C LYS A 518 -10.13 -20.91 -7.72
N GLN A 519 -9.39 -19.80 -7.88
CA GLN A 519 -9.61 -18.85 -8.97
C GLN A 519 -9.48 -19.55 -10.33
N ALA A 520 -8.42 -20.31 -10.54
CA ALA A 520 -8.20 -21.07 -11.78
C ALA A 520 -9.33 -22.08 -12.03
N MET A 521 -9.74 -22.85 -11.01
CA MET A 521 -10.83 -23.82 -11.12
C MET A 521 -12.15 -23.17 -11.55
N LEU A 522 -12.56 -22.09 -10.88
CA LEU A 522 -13.78 -21.38 -11.22
C LEU A 522 -13.73 -20.80 -12.64
N LEU A 523 -12.60 -20.23 -13.01
CA LEU A 523 -12.40 -19.69 -14.35
C LEU A 523 -12.50 -20.78 -15.42
N ARG A 524 -11.88 -21.94 -15.19
CA ARG A 524 -11.99 -23.12 -16.08
C ARG A 524 -13.42 -23.61 -16.22
N LEU A 525 -14.21 -23.61 -15.15
CA LEU A 525 -15.63 -24.01 -15.21
C LEU A 525 -16.42 -23.07 -16.12
N ILE A 526 -16.26 -21.77 -15.96
CA ILE A 526 -16.98 -20.76 -16.77
C ILE A 526 -16.55 -20.82 -18.23
N ILE A 527 -15.25 -20.87 -18.51
CA ILE A 527 -14.72 -20.98 -19.87
C ILE A 527 -15.13 -22.31 -20.48
N GLY A 528 -15.05 -23.41 -19.72
CA GLY A 528 -15.45 -24.74 -20.16
C GLY A 528 -16.93 -24.81 -20.55
N TYR A 529 -17.82 -24.18 -19.76
CA TYR A 529 -19.23 -24.03 -20.12
C TYR A 529 -19.37 -23.30 -21.47
N TYR A 530 -18.70 -22.17 -21.63
CA TYR A 530 -18.78 -21.38 -22.87
C TYR A 530 -18.29 -22.15 -24.10
N GLU A 531 -17.11 -22.77 -24.04
CA GLU A 531 -16.52 -23.51 -25.16
C GLU A 531 -17.35 -24.73 -25.58
N LYS A 532 -17.81 -25.51 -24.59
CA LYS A 532 -18.63 -26.68 -24.85
C LYS A 532 -20.01 -26.30 -25.37
N SER A 533 -20.58 -25.19 -24.88
CA SER A 533 -21.83 -24.70 -25.39
C SER A 533 -21.71 -24.15 -26.80
N LEU A 534 -20.58 -23.53 -27.18
CA LEU A 534 -20.30 -23.13 -28.55
C LEU A 534 -20.19 -24.33 -29.50
N ASP A 535 -19.48 -25.36 -29.06
CA ASP A 535 -19.37 -26.60 -29.84
C ASP A 535 -20.73 -27.28 -30.02
N ALA A 536 -21.52 -27.36 -28.97
CA ALA A 536 -22.88 -27.90 -29.02
C ALA A 536 -23.80 -27.07 -29.93
N LEU A 537 -23.72 -25.72 -29.85
CA LEU A 537 -24.46 -24.81 -30.72
C LEU A 537 -24.10 -25.02 -32.20
N SER A 538 -22.84 -25.27 -32.51
CA SER A 538 -22.38 -25.61 -33.87
C SER A 538 -22.92 -26.94 -34.40
N LYS A 539 -23.42 -27.80 -33.50
CA LYS A 539 -24.08 -29.09 -33.76
C LYS A 539 -25.60 -29.00 -33.61
N ASP A 540 -26.15 -27.80 -33.83
CA ASP A 540 -27.58 -27.51 -33.82
C ASP A 540 -28.28 -27.69 -32.44
N ALA A 541 -27.55 -27.68 -31.33
CA ALA A 541 -28.15 -27.67 -30.00
C ALA A 541 -28.91 -26.36 -29.77
N SER A 542 -30.05 -26.45 -29.06
CA SER A 542 -30.87 -25.27 -28.78
C SER A 542 -30.20 -24.28 -27.82
N PHE A 543 -30.05 -23.02 -28.22
CA PHE A 543 -29.54 -21.94 -27.37
C PHE A 543 -30.30 -21.85 -26.04
N ASN A 544 -31.62 -21.90 -26.05
CA ASN A 544 -32.44 -21.78 -24.84
C ASN A 544 -32.15 -22.90 -23.84
N LYS A 545 -31.89 -24.13 -24.31
CA LYS A 545 -31.51 -25.24 -23.46
C LYS A 545 -30.10 -25.06 -22.90
N LEU A 546 -29.14 -24.59 -23.71
CA LEU A 546 -27.77 -24.30 -23.29
C LEU A 546 -27.72 -23.18 -22.24
N ALA A 547 -28.50 -22.13 -22.43
CA ALA A 547 -28.61 -21.02 -21.49
C ALA A 547 -29.29 -21.41 -20.16
N ALA A 548 -30.11 -22.47 -20.15
CA ALA A 548 -30.85 -22.95 -18.99
C ALA A 548 -30.26 -24.21 -18.35
N LEU A 549 -29.01 -24.60 -18.68
CA LEU A 549 -28.36 -25.77 -18.10
C LEU A 549 -28.29 -25.69 -16.56
N PRO A 550 -28.76 -26.71 -15.83
CA PRO A 550 -28.71 -26.72 -14.35
C PRO A 550 -27.31 -26.57 -13.77
N VAL A 551 -26.28 -27.08 -14.46
CA VAL A 551 -24.88 -26.97 -14.01
C VAL A 551 -24.42 -25.52 -13.85
N ARG A 552 -25.03 -24.55 -14.51
CA ARG A 552 -24.70 -23.13 -14.37
C ARG A 552 -24.90 -22.62 -12.92
N GLU A 553 -25.94 -23.13 -12.24
CA GLU A 553 -26.15 -22.80 -10.82
C GLU A 553 -25.03 -23.37 -9.95
N ASP A 554 -24.56 -24.59 -10.22
CA ASP A 554 -23.42 -25.17 -9.50
C ASP A 554 -22.14 -24.40 -9.74
N ILE A 555 -21.88 -23.95 -10.98
CA ILE A 555 -20.74 -23.09 -11.32
C ILE A 555 -20.81 -21.77 -10.53
N GLY A 556 -21.96 -21.11 -10.50
CA GLY A 556 -22.14 -19.85 -9.77
C GLY A 556 -21.98 -20.01 -8.25
N ARG A 557 -22.33 -21.16 -7.69
CA ARG A 557 -22.17 -21.48 -6.29
C ARG A 557 -20.79 -21.97 -5.90
N PHE A 558 -19.92 -22.30 -6.86
CA PHE A 558 -18.57 -22.81 -6.58
C PHE A 558 -17.74 -21.84 -5.72
N LYS A 559 -17.92 -20.53 -5.87
CA LYS A 559 -17.23 -19.50 -5.08
C LYS A 559 -17.45 -19.65 -3.56
N TYR A 560 -18.53 -20.28 -3.12
CA TYR A 560 -18.87 -20.54 -1.71
C TYR A 560 -18.35 -21.88 -1.19
N THR A 561 -17.65 -22.66 -2.02
CA THR A 561 -17.03 -23.93 -1.61
C THR A 561 -15.80 -23.65 -0.75
N GLU A 562 -15.65 -24.35 0.37
CA GLU A 562 -14.45 -24.29 1.21
C GLU A 562 -13.21 -24.77 0.46
N GLU A 563 -12.04 -24.21 0.76
CA GLU A 563 -10.79 -24.45 0.00
C GLU A 563 -10.40 -25.93 -0.05
N ASP A 564 -10.59 -26.67 1.03
CA ASP A 564 -10.29 -28.10 1.15
C ASP A 564 -11.20 -29.02 0.31
N LYS A 565 -12.37 -28.52 -0.08
CA LYS A 565 -13.38 -29.26 -0.88
C LYS A 565 -13.39 -28.83 -2.36
N CYS A 566 -12.62 -27.83 -2.72
CA CYS A 566 -12.66 -27.25 -4.07
C CYS A 566 -12.31 -28.26 -5.16
N ALA A 567 -11.28 -29.08 -4.96
CA ALA A 567 -10.86 -30.05 -5.97
C ALA A 567 -11.94 -31.09 -6.29
N GLU A 568 -12.56 -31.68 -5.25
CA GLU A 568 -13.65 -32.65 -5.41
C GLU A 568 -14.86 -32.00 -6.10
N ARG A 569 -15.27 -30.82 -5.64
CA ARG A 569 -16.41 -30.09 -6.21
C ARG A 569 -16.19 -29.68 -7.66
N TYR A 570 -14.97 -29.32 -8.01
CA TYR A 570 -14.58 -29.00 -9.38
C TYR A 570 -14.77 -30.21 -10.32
N GLU A 571 -14.32 -31.40 -9.92
CA GLU A 571 -14.49 -32.63 -10.68
C GLU A 571 -15.96 -33.01 -10.85
N GLU A 572 -16.77 -32.90 -9.79
CA GLU A 572 -18.22 -33.14 -9.84
C GLU A 572 -18.92 -32.23 -10.85
N ILE A 573 -18.65 -30.91 -10.79
CA ILE A 573 -19.26 -29.93 -11.69
C ILE A 573 -18.79 -30.15 -13.13
N THR A 574 -17.53 -30.47 -13.32
CA THR A 574 -16.96 -30.78 -14.66
C THR A 574 -17.64 -32.02 -15.26
N ALA A 575 -17.81 -33.07 -14.48
CA ALA A 575 -18.51 -34.27 -14.92
C ALA A 575 -19.98 -34.00 -15.28
N LYS A 576 -20.67 -33.22 -14.45
CA LYS A 576 -22.06 -32.80 -14.67
C LYS A 576 -22.18 -31.96 -15.95
N LEU A 577 -21.30 -30.97 -16.16
CA LEU A 577 -21.27 -30.16 -17.37
C LEU A 577 -21.11 -31.04 -18.63
N ASN A 578 -20.19 -31.98 -18.58
CA ASN A 578 -19.97 -32.90 -19.72
C ASN A 578 -21.19 -33.77 -20.00
N ALA A 579 -21.88 -34.25 -18.95
CA ALA A 579 -23.07 -35.09 -19.10
C ALA A 579 -24.25 -34.28 -19.68
N GLU A 580 -24.54 -33.09 -19.12
CA GLU A 580 -25.64 -32.24 -19.58
C GLU A 580 -25.44 -31.77 -21.04
N ILE A 581 -24.22 -31.40 -21.44
CA ILE A 581 -23.91 -31.02 -22.83
C ILE A 581 -24.06 -32.23 -23.78
N ARG A 582 -23.59 -33.42 -23.37
CA ARG A 582 -23.72 -34.64 -24.19
C ARG A 582 -25.19 -35.00 -24.42
N GLU A 583 -26.02 -34.93 -23.40
CA GLU A 583 -27.45 -35.17 -23.52
C GLU A 583 -28.13 -34.26 -24.56
N LEU A 584 -27.71 -33.00 -24.65
CA LEU A 584 -28.23 -32.05 -25.61
C LEU A 584 -27.72 -32.28 -27.04
N THR A 585 -26.52 -32.86 -27.18
CA THR A 585 -25.92 -33.12 -28.52
C THR A 585 -26.27 -34.50 -29.08
N GLU A 586 -26.37 -35.53 -28.21
CA GLU A 586 -26.66 -36.92 -28.61
C GLU A 586 -28.17 -37.23 -28.53
N GLY A 587 -28.93 -36.51 -27.68
CA GLY A 587 -30.39 -36.71 -27.53
C GLY A 587 -31.23 -36.00 -28.61
N GLY A 588 -30.63 -35.32 -29.57
CA GLY A 588 -31.32 -34.64 -30.68
C GLY A 588 -31.72 -35.57 -31.86
N GLU A 589 -31.44 -36.86 -31.79
CA GLU A 589 -31.82 -37.88 -32.81
C GLU A 589 -33.11 -38.64 -32.46
N ALA A 590 -33.98 -38.12 -31.54
CA ALA A 590 -35.26 -38.73 -31.21
C ALA A 590 -36.46 -37.80 -31.48
#